data_7e67fb6663fb43c5be4bdb9c3bafa6bd
#
_entry.id   7e67fb6663fb43c5be4bdb9c3bafa6bd
#
_cell.length_a   1.000
_cell.length_b   1.000
_cell.length_c   1.000
_cell.angle_alpha   90.00
_cell.angle_beta   90.00
_cell.angle_gamma   90.00
#
_symmetry.space_group_name_H-M   'P 1'
#
loop_
_entity.id
_entity.type
_entity.pdbx_description
1 polymer ?
#
loop_
_entity_poly.entity_id
_entity_poly.type
_entity_poly.pdbx_seq_one_letter_code
_entity_poly.pdbx_strand_id
1 'polypeptide(L)'
;PIKGISSLGSVSLLHIQSNNGKSIGEIAARIFDILSRSDIEILLITQASHEQSLSIAVNNHQAQKAKIAIEKDFVLELKVEQMLPILIEENLSIVAIVGRQMKGVPGISGKLFSVLGNNKINIVAIAQGSSELNVSAVINSKDETKALRAIHKEFFKTIDESINLFLVGTGLIGATLLKQINESSISIRLCGLANDQLML
;
A
#
# COMPACT_ATOMS: atom_id res chain seq x y z
N PRO A 1 -14.92 -6.18 4.20
CA PRO A 1 -14.62 -5.34 3.06
C PRO A 1 -13.62 -4.25 3.45
N ILE A 2 -12.76 -3.91 2.51
CA ILE A 2 -11.84 -2.80 2.61
C ILE A 2 -12.65 -1.50 2.67
N LYS A 3 -12.25 -0.59 3.55
CA LYS A 3 -12.93 0.70 3.75
C LYS A 3 -12.16 1.88 3.17
N GLY A 4 -10.85 1.73 2.98
CA GLY A 4 -10.02 2.80 2.47
C GLY A 4 -8.66 2.32 1.99
N ILE A 5 -8.02 3.21 1.25
CA ILE A 5 -6.62 3.13 0.86
C ILE A 5 -5.95 4.34 1.50
N SER A 6 -4.77 4.15 2.04
CA SER A 6 -3.93 5.21 2.58
C SER A 6 -2.58 5.20 1.91
N SER A 7 -1.96 6.34 1.76
CA SER A 7 -0.54 6.43 1.42
C SER A 7 0.19 7.43 2.30
N LEU A 8 1.46 7.19 2.48
CA LEU A 8 2.39 8.07 3.16
C LEU A 8 3.66 8.15 2.30
N GLY A 9 3.90 9.31 1.71
CA GLY A 9 5.09 9.59 0.92
C GLY A 9 6.25 10.09 1.77
N SER A 10 7.38 10.38 1.12
CA SER A 10 8.60 10.89 1.75
C SER A 10 9.13 9.98 2.88
N VAL A 11 9.18 8.69 2.60
CA VAL A 11 9.65 7.65 3.52
C VAL A 11 11.05 7.19 3.12
N SER A 12 11.87 6.91 4.12
CA SER A 12 13.15 6.19 3.98
C SER A 12 13.15 4.94 4.84
N LEU A 13 13.80 3.90 4.34
CA LEU A 13 13.97 2.63 5.03
C LEU A 13 15.43 2.50 5.51
N LEU A 14 15.62 2.32 6.81
CA LEU A 14 16.91 2.00 7.39
C LEU A 14 17.05 0.49 7.46
N HIS A 15 18.05 -0.06 6.79
CA HIS A 15 18.39 -1.47 6.86
C HIS A 15 19.47 -1.69 7.91
N ILE A 16 19.12 -2.41 8.96
CA ILE A 16 19.98 -2.77 10.08
C ILE A 16 20.26 -4.27 10.00
N GLN A 17 21.53 -4.63 9.95
CA GLN A 17 21.94 -6.04 9.87
C GLN A 17 22.91 -6.37 10.98
N SER A 18 22.56 -7.37 11.78
CA SER A 18 23.47 -7.99 12.75
C SER A 18 24.36 -9.03 12.05
N ASN A 19 25.60 -9.13 12.51
CA ASN A 19 26.56 -10.13 12.05
C ASN A 19 27.18 -10.80 13.30
N ASN A 20 27.44 -12.11 13.22
CA ASN A 20 28.21 -12.88 14.20
C ASN A 20 27.97 -12.61 15.69
N GLY A 21 26.82 -13.05 16.23
CA GLY A 21 26.70 -13.35 17.64
C GLY A 21 25.79 -12.50 18.50
N LYS A 22 25.29 -11.36 18.05
CA LYS A 22 24.25 -10.62 18.80
C LYS A 22 22.85 -10.95 18.29
N SER A 23 21.93 -11.18 19.21
CA SER A 23 20.53 -11.32 18.89
C SER A 23 19.99 -10.02 18.28
N ILE A 24 19.28 -10.13 17.16
CA ILE A 24 18.62 -8.96 16.56
C ILE A 24 17.63 -8.29 17.54
N GLY A 25 17.06 -9.05 18.48
CA GLY A 25 16.20 -8.53 19.54
C GLY A 25 16.92 -7.56 20.49
N GLU A 26 18.16 -7.84 20.88
CA GLU A 26 18.97 -6.93 21.71
C GLU A 26 19.32 -5.65 20.97
N ILE A 27 19.67 -5.78 19.68
CA ILE A 27 19.96 -4.65 18.81
C ILE A 27 18.70 -3.80 18.64
N ALA A 28 17.54 -4.43 18.35
CA ALA A 28 16.28 -3.75 18.17
C ALA A 28 15.85 -2.95 19.40
N ALA A 29 15.98 -3.51 20.60
CA ALA A 29 15.64 -2.83 21.86
C ALA A 29 16.44 -1.52 22.03
N ARG A 30 17.77 -1.57 21.79
CA ARG A 30 18.62 -0.38 21.87
C ARG A 30 18.26 0.64 20.77
N ILE A 31 18.01 0.18 19.54
CA ILE A 31 17.64 1.06 18.43
C ILE A 31 16.34 1.80 18.74
N PHE A 32 15.31 1.11 19.24
CA PHE A 32 14.03 1.75 19.58
C PHE A 32 14.19 2.79 20.69
N ASP A 33 15.03 2.52 21.70
CA ASP A 33 15.34 3.49 22.74
C ASP A 33 16.07 4.73 22.15
N ILE A 34 17.05 4.53 21.27
CA ILE A 34 17.78 5.61 20.60
C ILE A 34 16.83 6.47 19.75
N LEU A 35 15.98 5.85 18.93
CA LEU A 35 15.04 6.56 18.08
C LEU A 35 14.02 7.36 18.91
N SER A 36 13.51 6.76 20.00
CA SER A 36 12.61 7.42 20.95
C SER A 36 13.24 8.65 21.59
N ARG A 37 14.47 8.51 22.14
CA ARG A 37 15.21 9.63 22.75
C ARG A 37 15.60 10.71 21.75
N SER A 38 15.69 10.36 20.47
CA SER A 38 16.03 11.30 19.39
C SER A 38 14.79 11.95 18.76
N ASP A 39 13.59 11.70 19.26
CA ASP A 39 12.31 12.19 18.72
C ASP A 39 12.15 11.83 17.23
N ILE A 40 12.40 10.56 16.91
CA ILE A 40 12.28 10.02 15.56
C ILE A 40 11.09 9.06 15.53
N GLU A 41 10.11 9.41 14.71
CA GLU A 41 8.90 8.61 14.54
C GLU A 41 9.17 7.37 13.67
N ILE A 42 8.79 6.20 14.18
CA ILE A 42 8.84 4.95 13.45
C ILE A 42 7.50 4.74 12.72
N LEU A 43 7.54 4.69 11.39
CA LEU A 43 6.35 4.54 10.55
C LEU A 43 5.99 3.08 10.30
N LEU A 44 7.01 2.23 10.18
CA LEU A 44 6.83 0.80 9.89
C LEU A 44 8.09 0.03 10.33
N ILE A 45 7.89 -1.18 10.80
CA ILE A 45 8.96 -2.12 11.16
C ILE A 45 8.70 -3.42 10.40
N THR A 46 9.75 -3.98 9.81
CA THR A 46 9.69 -5.32 9.22
C THR A 46 10.97 -6.09 9.53
N GLN A 47 10.82 -7.38 9.77
CA GLN A 47 11.91 -8.30 10.08
C GLN A 47 11.67 -9.60 9.33
N ALA A 48 12.70 -10.09 8.63
CA ALA A 48 12.68 -11.41 8.01
C ALA A 48 13.04 -12.49 9.04
N SER A 49 12.27 -13.57 9.07
CA SER A 49 12.36 -14.61 10.14
C SER A 49 13.70 -15.33 10.19
N HIS A 50 14.44 -15.41 9.10
CA HIS A 50 15.72 -16.12 9.00
C HIS A 50 16.93 -15.21 8.80
N GLU A 51 16.70 -13.91 8.66
CA GLU A 51 17.75 -12.91 8.56
C GLU A 51 17.95 -12.23 9.92
N GLN A 52 19.21 -12.05 10.30
CA GLN A 52 19.54 -11.19 11.44
C GLN A 52 19.48 -9.73 11.00
N SER A 53 18.36 -9.34 10.43
CA SER A 53 18.12 -8.03 9.85
C SER A 53 16.80 -7.44 10.35
N LEU A 54 16.79 -6.13 10.47
CA LEU A 54 15.64 -5.31 10.85
C LEU A 54 15.57 -4.12 9.88
N SER A 55 14.41 -3.86 9.33
CA SER A 55 14.19 -2.67 8.52
C SER A 55 13.18 -1.75 9.21
N ILE A 56 13.54 -0.48 9.34
CA ILE A 56 12.73 0.54 10.02
C ILE A 56 12.45 1.67 9.04
N ALA A 57 11.18 1.94 8.78
CA ALA A 57 10.76 3.10 8.00
C ALA A 57 10.61 4.33 8.89
N VAL A 58 11.18 5.44 8.44
CA VAL A 58 11.09 6.76 9.08
C VAL A 58 10.79 7.82 8.02
N ASN A 59 10.43 9.02 8.46
CA ASN A 59 10.34 10.16 7.56
C ASN A 59 11.69 10.46 6.90
N ASN A 60 11.68 10.78 5.61
CA ASN A 60 12.91 10.99 4.82
C ASN A 60 13.85 12.03 5.46
N HIS A 61 13.29 13.15 5.97
CA HIS A 61 14.07 14.20 6.61
C HIS A 61 14.72 13.78 7.95
N GLN A 62 14.27 12.68 8.56
CA GLN A 62 14.82 12.13 9.80
C GLN A 62 15.81 10.98 9.58
N ALA A 63 15.88 10.42 8.37
CA ALA A 63 16.64 9.20 8.09
C ALA A 63 18.14 9.34 8.42
N GLN A 64 18.76 10.44 7.99
CA GLN A 64 20.18 10.69 8.28
C GLN A 64 20.44 10.92 9.77
N LYS A 65 19.53 11.64 10.45
CA LYS A 65 19.61 11.84 11.91
C LYS A 65 19.50 10.49 12.64
N ALA A 66 18.60 9.63 12.20
CA ALA A 66 18.41 8.28 12.76
C ALA A 66 19.68 7.45 12.60
N LYS A 67 20.22 7.37 11.39
CA LYS A 67 21.47 6.66 11.11
C LYS A 67 22.61 7.12 12.02
N ILE A 68 22.88 8.41 12.08
CA ILE A 68 23.96 8.98 12.89
C ILE A 68 23.76 8.65 14.39
N ALA A 69 22.53 8.78 14.89
CA ALA A 69 22.23 8.49 16.30
C ALA A 69 22.48 7.02 16.63
N ILE A 70 22.04 6.11 15.77
CA ILE A 70 22.23 4.66 15.97
C ILE A 70 23.72 4.32 15.85
N GLU A 71 24.42 4.71 14.79
CA GLU A 71 25.83 4.36 14.56
C GLU A 71 26.75 4.93 15.65
N LYS A 72 26.39 6.07 16.23
CA LYS A 72 27.11 6.64 17.39
C LYS A 72 27.02 5.77 18.65
N ASP A 73 25.87 5.17 18.91
CA ASP A 73 25.67 4.29 20.07
C ASP A 73 26.27 2.89 19.84
N PHE A 74 26.31 2.44 18.58
CA PHE A 74 26.82 1.11 18.18
C PHE A 74 28.28 1.14 17.65
N VAL A 75 29.09 2.13 18.04
CA VAL A 75 30.47 2.26 17.53
C VAL A 75 31.32 1.01 17.77
N LEU A 76 31.16 0.34 18.92
CA LEU A 76 31.93 -0.87 19.23
C LEU A 76 31.51 -2.03 18.33
N GLU A 77 30.21 -2.26 18.20
CA GLU A 77 29.65 -3.32 17.38
C GLU A 77 30.00 -3.17 15.90
N LEU A 78 30.00 -1.93 15.41
CA LEU A 78 30.44 -1.60 14.03
C LEU A 78 31.93 -1.89 13.84
N LYS A 79 32.79 -1.53 14.82
CA LYS A 79 34.25 -1.76 14.74
C LYS A 79 34.63 -3.24 14.76
N VAL A 80 33.88 -4.08 15.48
CA VAL A 80 34.12 -5.53 15.57
C VAL A 80 33.24 -6.32 14.61
N GLU A 81 32.61 -5.65 13.66
CA GLU A 81 31.75 -6.24 12.62
C GLU A 81 30.62 -7.12 13.16
N GLN A 82 30.14 -6.87 14.37
CA GLN A 82 28.92 -7.48 14.92
C GLN A 82 27.65 -6.83 14.40
N MET A 83 27.76 -5.65 13.85
CA MET A 83 26.73 -4.92 13.13
C MET A 83 27.32 -4.32 11.88
N LEU A 84 26.60 -4.38 10.78
CA LEU A 84 27.02 -3.71 9.54
C LEU A 84 26.59 -2.23 9.55
N PRO A 85 27.29 -1.36 8.80
CA PRO A 85 26.87 0.03 8.61
C PRO A 85 25.43 0.10 8.10
N ILE A 86 24.66 1.03 8.66
CA ILE A 86 23.25 1.20 8.29
C ILE A 86 23.15 1.73 6.86
N LEU A 87 22.39 1.01 6.04
CA LEU A 87 22.03 1.48 4.70
C LEU A 87 20.69 2.21 4.76
N ILE A 88 20.61 3.34 4.06
CA ILE A 88 19.37 4.10 3.90
C ILE A 88 18.90 3.94 2.47
N GLU A 89 17.67 3.45 2.30
CA GLU A 89 16.97 3.45 1.03
C GLU A 89 15.94 4.58 1.04
N GLU A 90 16.13 5.56 0.17
CA GLU A 90 15.31 6.78 0.09
C GLU A 90 14.28 6.70 -1.04
N ASN A 91 13.45 7.74 -1.14
CA ASN A 91 12.44 7.89 -2.18
C ASN A 91 11.41 6.77 -2.18
N LEU A 92 10.94 6.42 -1.00
CA LEU A 92 9.91 5.40 -0.79
C LEU A 92 8.57 6.01 -0.37
N SER A 93 7.51 5.25 -0.57
CA SER A 93 6.16 5.53 -0.09
C SER A 93 5.57 4.27 0.50
N ILE A 94 4.83 4.41 1.60
CA ILE A 94 4.01 3.32 2.15
C ILE A 94 2.62 3.45 1.54
N VAL A 95 2.10 2.37 0.95
CA VAL A 95 0.70 2.26 0.54
C VAL A 95 0.02 1.19 1.37
N ALA A 96 -1.20 1.44 1.82
CA ALA A 96 -1.93 0.52 2.70
C ALA A 96 -3.39 0.41 2.30
N ILE A 97 -3.94 -0.80 2.45
CA ILE A 97 -5.38 -1.04 2.46
C ILE A 97 -5.85 -1.18 3.90
N VAL A 98 -6.99 -0.59 4.21
CA VAL A 98 -7.53 -0.53 5.58
C VAL A 98 -8.98 -0.99 5.61
N GLY A 99 -9.34 -1.83 6.58
CA GLY A 99 -10.73 -2.26 6.75
C GLY A 99 -10.94 -3.13 7.98
N ARG A 100 -12.03 -2.87 8.70
CA ARG A 100 -12.39 -3.65 9.91
C ARG A 100 -12.81 -5.09 9.63
N GLN A 101 -13.30 -5.38 8.44
CA GLN A 101 -13.79 -6.71 8.05
C GLN A 101 -12.79 -7.46 7.16
N MET A 102 -11.50 -7.16 7.31
CA MET A 102 -10.42 -7.88 6.61
C MET A 102 -9.96 -9.10 7.43
N LYS A 103 -10.16 -9.05 8.76
CA LYS A 103 -9.73 -10.10 9.67
C LYS A 103 -10.36 -11.45 9.33
N GLY A 104 -9.51 -12.46 9.19
CA GLY A 104 -9.93 -13.82 8.85
C GLY A 104 -10.48 -14.00 7.42
N VAL A 105 -10.34 -13.02 6.54
CA VAL A 105 -10.77 -13.11 5.15
C VAL A 105 -9.58 -13.50 4.26
N PRO A 106 -9.55 -14.74 3.73
CA PRO A 106 -8.45 -15.19 2.88
C PRO A 106 -8.36 -14.37 1.59
N GLY A 107 -7.12 -14.22 1.10
CA GLY A 107 -6.85 -13.67 -0.23
C GLY A 107 -6.72 -12.15 -0.33
N ILE A 108 -7.02 -11.38 0.71
CA ILE A 108 -6.94 -9.90 0.66
C ILE A 108 -5.50 -9.44 0.40
N SER A 109 -4.52 -9.94 1.15
CA SER A 109 -3.11 -9.61 0.95
C SER A 109 -2.61 -10.10 -0.42
N GLY A 110 -2.97 -11.33 -0.81
CA GLY A 110 -2.64 -11.88 -2.12
C GLY A 110 -3.18 -11.01 -3.27
N LYS A 111 -4.40 -10.51 -3.12
CA LYS A 111 -5.02 -9.61 -4.11
C LYS A 111 -4.27 -8.27 -4.19
N LEU A 112 -3.88 -7.67 -3.05
CA LEU A 112 -3.08 -6.45 -3.02
C LEU A 112 -1.75 -6.65 -3.76
N PHE A 113 -1.02 -7.72 -3.43
CA PHE A 113 0.29 -7.97 -4.03
C PHE A 113 0.19 -8.32 -5.52
N SER A 114 -0.85 -9.06 -5.92
CA SER A 114 -1.14 -9.33 -7.33
C SER A 114 -1.40 -8.05 -8.12
N VAL A 115 -2.17 -7.11 -7.56
CA VAL A 115 -2.43 -5.81 -8.19
C VAL A 115 -1.12 -5.03 -8.39
N LEU A 116 -0.27 -4.95 -7.37
CA LEU A 116 1.01 -4.27 -7.49
C LEU A 116 1.91 -4.95 -8.53
N GLY A 117 2.05 -6.28 -8.48
CA GLY A 117 2.88 -7.04 -9.40
C GLY A 117 2.40 -6.94 -10.86
N ASN A 118 1.11 -7.08 -11.12
CA ASN A 118 0.52 -6.95 -12.46
C ASN A 118 0.74 -5.54 -13.06
N ASN A 119 0.87 -4.54 -12.20
CA ASN A 119 1.22 -3.19 -12.60
C ASN A 119 2.73 -2.93 -12.61
N LYS A 120 3.58 -3.96 -12.49
CA LYS A 120 5.05 -3.86 -12.48
C LYS A 120 5.58 -2.91 -11.39
N ILE A 121 4.93 -2.90 -10.23
CA ILE A 121 5.33 -2.13 -9.06
C ILE A 121 6.08 -3.09 -8.13
N ASN A 122 7.36 -2.80 -7.87
CA ASN A 122 8.17 -3.57 -6.93
C ASN A 122 7.77 -3.25 -5.49
N ILE A 123 7.69 -4.28 -4.65
CA ILE A 123 7.47 -4.16 -3.22
C ILE A 123 8.81 -4.31 -2.51
N VAL A 124 9.24 -3.27 -1.80
CA VAL A 124 10.50 -3.23 -1.06
C VAL A 124 10.34 -3.92 0.31
N ALA A 125 9.24 -3.64 0.99
CA ALA A 125 8.93 -4.21 2.29
C ALA A 125 7.42 -4.35 2.49
N ILE A 126 7.02 -5.25 3.40
CA ILE A 126 5.63 -5.55 3.72
C ILE A 126 5.45 -5.52 5.23
N ALA A 127 4.35 -4.97 5.69
CA ALA A 127 3.92 -5.09 7.08
C ALA A 127 2.42 -5.35 7.16
N GLN A 128 2.07 -6.32 8.01
CA GLN A 128 0.68 -6.63 8.33
C GLN A 128 0.60 -6.86 9.85
N GLY A 129 -0.22 -6.07 10.53
CA GLY A 129 -0.45 -6.25 11.95
C GLY A 129 -1.32 -7.48 12.23
N SER A 130 -1.15 -8.10 13.41
CA SER A 130 -1.96 -9.24 13.87
C SER A 130 -3.45 -8.91 14.02
N SER A 131 -3.81 -7.64 14.06
CA SER A 131 -5.20 -7.18 14.02
C SER A 131 -5.86 -7.38 12.66
N GLU A 132 -5.06 -7.57 11.60
CA GLU A 132 -5.50 -7.67 10.19
C GLU A 132 -6.39 -6.49 9.74
N LEU A 133 -6.26 -5.33 10.42
CA LEU A 133 -7.02 -4.13 10.07
C LEU A 133 -6.38 -3.36 8.91
N ASN A 134 -5.11 -3.60 8.65
CA ASN A 134 -4.36 -3.01 7.55
C ASN A 134 -3.34 -4.00 6.97
N VAL A 135 -3.04 -3.81 5.70
CA VAL A 135 -1.90 -4.42 5.01
C VAL A 135 -1.16 -3.32 4.31
N SER A 136 0.12 -3.17 4.60
CA SER A 136 0.98 -2.11 4.10
C SER A 136 2.09 -2.69 3.22
N ALA A 137 2.40 -1.99 2.15
CA ALA A 137 3.53 -2.28 1.27
C ALA A 137 4.36 -1.00 1.10
N VAL A 138 5.68 -1.14 1.21
CA VAL A 138 6.63 -0.08 0.88
C VAL A 138 7.02 -0.24 -0.58
N ILE A 139 6.91 0.84 -1.34
CA ILE A 139 7.18 0.89 -2.77
C ILE A 139 8.02 2.11 -3.11
N ASN A 140 8.57 2.18 -4.30
CA ASN A 140 9.23 3.39 -4.77
C ASN A 140 8.21 4.53 -4.94
N SER A 141 8.56 5.75 -4.51
CA SER A 141 7.66 6.92 -4.52
C SER A 141 7.16 7.29 -5.91
N LYS A 142 7.96 7.03 -6.96
CA LYS A 142 7.55 7.26 -8.36
C LYS A 142 6.33 6.43 -8.76
N ASP A 143 6.11 5.30 -8.11
CA ASP A 143 5.02 4.37 -8.41
C ASP A 143 3.76 4.61 -7.54
N GLU A 144 3.81 5.54 -6.57
CA GLU A 144 2.73 5.76 -5.59
C GLU A 144 1.38 6.04 -6.25
N THR A 145 1.32 7.03 -7.14
CA THR A 145 0.07 7.38 -7.83
C THR A 145 -0.48 6.22 -8.66
N LYS A 146 0.40 5.47 -9.32
CA LYS A 146 0.03 4.30 -10.10
C LYS A 146 -0.50 3.17 -9.21
N ALA A 147 0.15 2.94 -8.07
CA ALA A 147 -0.28 1.96 -7.07
C ALA A 147 -1.67 2.29 -6.52
N LEU A 148 -1.89 3.54 -6.08
CA LEU A 148 -3.18 3.99 -5.55
C LEU A 148 -4.32 3.79 -6.55
N ARG A 149 -4.12 4.16 -7.81
CA ARG A 149 -5.12 3.97 -8.87
C ARG A 149 -5.40 2.49 -9.13
N ALA A 150 -4.37 1.66 -9.19
CA ALA A 150 -4.52 0.23 -9.44
C ALA A 150 -5.25 -0.46 -8.26
N ILE A 151 -4.87 -0.15 -7.03
CA ILE A 151 -5.52 -0.68 -5.83
C ILE A 151 -6.97 -0.20 -5.77
N HIS A 152 -7.23 1.09 -6.01
CA HIS A 152 -8.59 1.62 -6.02
C HIS A 152 -9.47 0.91 -7.05
N LYS A 153 -9.00 0.79 -8.27
CA LYS A 153 -9.72 0.09 -9.35
C LYS A 153 -10.08 -1.34 -8.97
N GLU A 154 -9.18 -2.06 -8.26
CA GLU A 154 -9.38 -3.47 -7.95
C GLU A 154 -10.27 -3.70 -6.73
N PHE A 155 -10.13 -2.87 -5.69
CA PHE A 155 -10.85 -3.06 -4.44
C PHE A 155 -12.15 -2.26 -4.31
N PHE A 156 -12.25 -1.17 -5.06
CA PHE A 156 -13.41 -0.27 -5.06
C PHE A 156 -14.04 -0.18 -6.46
N LYS A 157 -13.86 -1.24 -7.27
CA LYS A 157 -14.69 -1.36 -8.46
C LYS A 157 -16.14 -1.12 -8.02
N THR A 158 -16.65 0.04 -8.33
CA THR A 158 -18.10 0.19 -8.45
C THR A 158 -18.55 -0.90 -9.37
N ILE A 159 -19.35 -1.82 -8.83
CA ILE A 159 -20.15 -2.72 -9.64
C ILE A 159 -20.87 -1.76 -10.59
N ASP A 160 -20.55 -1.90 -11.89
CA ASP A 160 -21.05 -1.06 -12.98
C ASP A 160 -20.37 0.32 -13.16
N GLU A 161 -19.34 0.36 -14.00
CA GLU A 161 -19.13 1.50 -14.91
C GLU A 161 -20.25 1.56 -15.98
N SER A 162 -21.45 1.07 -15.65
CA SER A 162 -22.60 1.19 -16.53
C SER A 162 -23.15 2.60 -16.44
N ILE A 163 -23.24 3.24 -17.59
CA ILE A 163 -23.92 4.54 -17.71
C ILE A 163 -25.41 4.28 -17.47
N ASN A 164 -25.98 4.90 -16.44
CA ASN A 164 -27.43 4.84 -16.23
C ASN A 164 -28.14 5.72 -17.26
N LEU A 165 -28.95 5.10 -18.12
CA LEU A 165 -29.68 5.76 -19.17
C LEU A 165 -31.16 5.83 -18.83
N PHE A 166 -31.74 7.01 -18.91
CA PHE A 166 -33.16 7.26 -18.97
C PHE A 166 -33.50 7.72 -20.36
N LEU A 167 -34.33 6.98 -21.09
CA LEU A 167 -34.71 7.29 -22.45
C LEU A 167 -36.14 7.83 -22.50
N VAL A 168 -36.28 9.04 -22.97
CA VAL A 168 -37.58 9.66 -23.24
C VAL A 168 -37.82 9.73 -24.78
N GLY A 169 -38.89 9.12 -25.22
CA GLY A 169 -39.21 8.94 -26.62
C GLY A 169 -38.79 7.58 -27.17
N THR A 170 -39.75 6.71 -27.37
CA THR A 170 -39.56 5.33 -27.87
C THR A 170 -39.92 5.16 -29.33
N GLY A 171 -40.02 6.28 -30.08
CA GLY A 171 -40.22 6.27 -31.50
C GLY A 171 -39.04 5.72 -32.30
N LEU A 172 -39.00 5.95 -33.61
CA LEU A 172 -37.99 5.41 -34.52
C LEU A 172 -36.55 5.66 -34.04
N ILE A 173 -36.25 6.88 -33.58
CA ILE A 173 -34.90 7.26 -33.09
C ILE A 173 -34.58 6.55 -31.78
N GLY A 174 -35.50 6.53 -30.81
CA GLY A 174 -35.29 5.85 -29.55
C GLY A 174 -35.11 4.33 -29.69
N ALA A 175 -35.90 3.71 -30.56
CA ALA A 175 -35.75 2.28 -30.87
C ALA A 175 -34.40 1.96 -31.55
N THR A 176 -33.94 2.83 -32.45
CA THR A 176 -32.64 2.69 -33.11
C THR A 176 -31.50 2.85 -32.12
N LEU A 177 -31.58 3.80 -31.18
CA LEU A 177 -30.60 4.00 -30.11
C LEU A 177 -30.50 2.77 -29.19
N LEU A 178 -31.63 2.20 -28.78
CA LEU A 178 -31.66 0.98 -27.96
C LEU A 178 -30.99 -0.20 -28.67
N LYS A 179 -31.20 -0.33 -29.98
CA LYS A 179 -30.52 -1.37 -30.77
C LYS A 179 -28.99 -1.15 -30.79
N GLN A 180 -28.57 0.06 -31.04
CA GLN A 180 -27.14 0.42 -31.05
C GLN A 180 -26.47 0.19 -29.67
N ILE A 181 -27.17 0.52 -28.59
CA ILE A 181 -26.71 0.25 -27.22
C ILE A 181 -26.51 -1.24 -26.99
N ASN A 182 -27.45 -2.07 -27.43
CA ASN A 182 -27.38 -3.52 -27.26
C ASN A 182 -26.25 -4.16 -28.10
N GLU A 183 -25.86 -3.53 -29.18
CA GLU A 183 -24.74 -3.94 -30.05
C GLU A 183 -23.40 -3.35 -29.62
N SER A 184 -23.39 -2.38 -28.70
CA SER A 184 -22.18 -1.69 -28.24
C SER A 184 -21.43 -2.48 -27.15
N SER A 185 -20.11 -2.29 -27.08
CA SER A 185 -19.27 -2.81 -26.00
C SER A 185 -19.31 -1.95 -24.72
N ILE A 186 -20.08 -0.85 -24.72
CA ILE A 186 -20.21 0.07 -23.59
C ILE A 186 -21.26 -0.51 -22.64
N SER A 187 -20.93 -0.62 -21.35
CA SER A 187 -21.89 -1.05 -20.33
C SER A 187 -22.89 0.08 -20.05
N ILE A 188 -24.09 0.00 -20.64
CA ILE A 188 -25.17 0.95 -20.41
C ILE A 188 -26.33 0.22 -19.74
N ARG A 189 -26.79 0.74 -18.61
CA ARG A 189 -27.97 0.24 -17.91
C ARG A 189 -29.15 1.15 -18.23
N LEU A 190 -30.16 0.61 -18.91
CA LEU A 190 -31.41 1.30 -19.09
C LEU A 190 -32.20 1.32 -17.77
N CYS A 191 -32.33 2.50 -17.16
CA CYS A 191 -32.98 2.69 -15.87
C CYS A 191 -34.46 3.13 -16.00
N GLY A 192 -34.84 3.65 -17.13
CA GLY A 192 -36.23 4.02 -17.38
C GLY A 192 -36.49 4.35 -18.85
N LEU A 193 -37.69 4.09 -19.27
CA LEU A 193 -38.26 4.37 -20.58
C LEU A 193 -39.52 5.20 -20.42
N ALA A 194 -39.63 6.28 -21.14
CA ALA A 194 -40.86 7.09 -21.16
C ALA A 194 -41.25 7.51 -22.59
N ASN A 195 -42.51 7.59 -22.82
CA ASN A 195 -43.08 8.27 -23.99
C ASN A 195 -44.19 9.23 -23.52
N ASP A 196 -44.94 9.77 -24.46
CA ASP A 196 -46.08 10.66 -24.20
C ASP A 196 -47.27 10.04 -23.47
N GLN A 197 -47.28 8.72 -23.32
CA GLN A 197 -48.38 7.98 -22.71
C GLN A 197 -47.97 7.15 -21.48
N LEU A 198 -46.72 6.69 -21.37
CA LEU A 198 -46.25 5.74 -20.36
C LEU A 198 -44.83 6.03 -19.94
N MET A 199 -44.56 5.80 -18.66
CA MET A 199 -43.22 5.74 -18.08
C MET A 199 -43.04 4.35 -17.43
N LEU A 200 -42.00 3.63 -17.81
CA LEU A 200 -41.57 2.33 -17.27
C LEU A 200 -40.19 2.45 -16.62
#